data_b5b561c7753bdf3a2d67421a5d155ff9
#
_entry.id   b5b561c7753bdf3a2d67421a5d155ff9
#
_cell.length_a   1.000
_cell.length_b   1.000
_cell.length_c   1.000
_cell.angle_alpha   90.00
_cell.angle_beta   90.00
_cell.angle_gamma   90.00
#
_symmetry.space_group_name_H-M   'P 1'
#
loop_
_entity.id
_entity.type
_entity.pdbx_description
1 polymer ?
#
loop_
_entity_poly.entity_id
_entity_poly.type
_entity_poly.pdbx_seq_one_letter_code
_entity_poly.pdbx_strand_id
1 'polypeptide(L)'
;CETMRTREKRGSLLWVLDKTKTAMGARLLRKWVEQPLVGVNEILARQNAVTELFDNFIAKEELQRLLSEINDLERLMTRVVFNTTNGKDMKAIEQSVNALVPIKKQLAEFRGAELKACEENLDTLEDIGEYISNAIVDDPPFSVREGGMIKKGFSEEADELRSMME
;
A
#
# COMPACT_ATOMS: atom_id res chain seq x y z
N CYS A 1 16.49 15.35 7.81
CA CYS A 1 15.13 15.88 8.02
C CYS A 1 14.81 16.10 9.49
N GLU A 2 15.73 16.78 10.19
CA GLU A 2 15.61 17.17 11.60
C GLU A 2 15.85 18.67 11.72
N THR A 3 15.36 19.29 12.80
CA THR A 3 15.62 20.69 13.07
C THR A 3 17.10 20.87 13.48
N MET A 4 17.76 21.92 12.99
CA MET A 4 19.18 22.17 13.29
C MET A 4 19.44 22.43 14.78
N ARG A 5 18.42 22.94 15.51
CA ARG A 5 18.56 23.34 16.91
C ARG A 5 18.29 22.21 17.91
N THR A 6 17.24 21.42 17.69
CA THR A 6 16.78 20.40 18.65
C THR A 6 17.00 18.98 18.17
N ARG A 7 17.38 18.77 16.91
CA ARG A 7 17.46 17.47 16.22
C ARG A 7 16.17 16.66 16.31
N GLU A 8 15.04 17.34 16.43
CA GLU A 8 13.72 16.74 16.45
C GLU A 8 13.09 16.71 15.06
N LYS A 9 12.24 15.74 14.80
CA LYS A 9 11.46 15.66 13.56
C LYS A 9 10.42 16.77 13.50
N ARG A 10 9.79 17.10 14.63
CA ARG A 10 8.77 18.15 14.74
C ARG A 10 9.37 19.52 14.43
N GLY A 11 8.74 20.26 13.52
CA GLY A 11 9.23 21.56 13.05
C GLY A 11 10.27 21.50 11.93
N SER A 12 10.63 20.30 11.43
CA SER A 12 11.45 20.16 10.22
C SER A 12 10.60 20.41 8.97
N LEU A 13 11.27 20.69 7.83
CA LEU A 13 10.60 20.82 6.54
C LEU A 13 9.76 19.58 6.19
N LEU A 14 10.34 18.40 6.37
CA LEU A 14 9.62 17.14 6.12
C LEU A 14 8.37 17.02 6.99
N TRP A 15 8.44 17.39 8.26
CA TRP A 15 7.27 17.33 9.16
C TRP A 15 6.13 18.24 8.68
N VAL A 16 6.45 19.41 8.11
CA VAL A 16 5.44 20.33 7.56
C VAL A 16 4.81 19.76 6.29
N LEU A 17 5.63 19.19 5.41
CA LEU A 17 5.22 18.69 4.11
C LEU A 17 4.51 17.34 4.17
N ASP A 18 4.85 16.49 5.15
CA ASP A 18 4.32 15.12 5.22
C ASP A 18 2.83 15.12 5.61
N LYS A 19 2.02 14.97 4.59
CA LYS A 19 0.58 14.72 4.63
C LYS A 19 0.22 13.42 3.92
N THR A 20 1.19 12.56 3.72
CA THR A 20 1.02 11.28 3.03
C THR A 20 0.02 10.37 3.74
N LYS A 21 -0.66 9.53 2.99
CA LYS A 21 -1.69 8.60 3.50
C LYS A 21 -1.14 7.18 3.69
N THR A 22 0.06 6.90 3.14
CA THR A 22 0.69 5.59 3.22
C THR A 22 2.11 5.69 3.78
N ALA A 23 2.56 4.65 4.48
CA ALA A 23 3.95 4.59 4.97
C ALA A 23 4.98 4.61 3.82
N MET A 24 4.65 3.96 2.70
CA MET A 24 5.48 3.96 1.48
C MET A 24 5.59 5.37 0.89
N GLY A 25 4.47 6.11 0.82
CA GLY A 25 4.44 7.50 0.39
C GLY A 25 5.29 8.42 1.28
N ALA A 26 5.23 8.23 2.61
CA ALA A 26 6.07 8.99 3.55
C ALA A 26 7.56 8.73 3.32
N ARG A 27 7.96 7.49 3.06
CA ARG A 27 9.35 7.14 2.72
C ARG A 27 9.79 7.77 1.38
N LEU A 28 8.91 7.72 0.38
CA LEU A 28 9.17 8.34 -0.93
C LEU A 28 9.30 9.87 -0.82
N LEU A 29 8.39 10.52 -0.08
CA LEU A 29 8.46 11.97 0.15
C LEU A 29 9.76 12.36 0.85
N ARG A 30 10.17 11.61 1.87
CA ARG A 30 11.46 11.81 2.53
C ARG A 30 12.63 11.74 1.56
N LYS A 31 12.66 10.70 0.71
CA LYS A 31 13.68 10.54 -0.33
C LYS A 31 13.70 11.73 -1.29
N TRP A 32 12.54 12.25 -1.70
CA TRP A 32 12.45 13.41 -2.59
C TRP A 32 12.94 14.70 -1.94
N VAL A 33 12.73 14.87 -0.64
CA VAL A 33 13.25 16.04 0.11
C VAL A 33 14.75 15.94 0.30
N GLU A 34 15.28 14.74 0.54
CA GLU A 34 16.73 14.50 0.72
C GLU A 34 17.50 14.50 -0.61
N GLN A 35 16.84 14.12 -1.71
CA GLN A 35 17.41 14.02 -3.05
C GLN A 35 16.49 14.71 -4.06
N PRO A 36 16.48 16.06 -4.10
CA PRO A 36 15.59 16.79 -5.00
C PRO A 36 16.02 16.61 -6.47
N LEU A 37 15.03 16.70 -7.36
CA LEU A 37 15.29 16.70 -8.81
C LEU A 37 16.07 17.95 -9.22
N VAL A 38 16.93 17.79 -10.24
CA VAL A 38 17.70 18.87 -10.85
C VAL A 38 17.22 19.16 -12.29
N GLY A 39 16.65 18.16 -12.97
CA GLY A 39 16.14 18.27 -14.33
C GLY A 39 14.87 19.10 -14.40
N VAL A 40 14.87 20.16 -15.21
CA VAL A 40 13.73 21.09 -15.35
C VAL A 40 12.47 20.35 -15.83
N ASN A 41 12.61 19.48 -16.82
CA ASN A 41 11.47 18.74 -17.37
C ASN A 41 10.81 17.84 -16.35
N GLU A 42 11.60 17.14 -15.53
CA GLU A 42 11.10 16.27 -14.46
C GLU A 42 10.42 17.07 -13.34
N ILE A 43 10.96 18.25 -13.02
CA ILE A 43 10.34 19.17 -12.06
C ILE A 43 8.99 19.65 -12.57
N LEU A 44 8.94 20.10 -13.83
CA LEU A 44 7.70 20.57 -14.45
C LEU A 44 6.65 19.47 -14.54
N ALA A 45 7.04 18.24 -14.88
CA ALA A 45 6.13 17.10 -14.92
C ALA A 45 5.46 16.85 -13.54
N ARG A 46 6.24 16.87 -12.45
CA ARG A 46 5.68 16.76 -11.09
C ARG A 46 4.80 17.94 -10.71
N GLN A 47 5.20 19.15 -11.05
CA GLN A 47 4.39 20.35 -10.79
C GLN A 47 3.05 20.31 -11.53
N ASN A 48 3.03 19.86 -12.77
CA ASN A 48 1.81 19.68 -13.54
C ASN A 48 0.86 18.66 -12.90
N ALA A 49 1.40 17.52 -12.43
CA ALA A 49 0.60 16.53 -11.71
C ALA A 49 0.01 17.09 -10.40
N VAL A 50 0.79 17.87 -9.64
CA VAL A 50 0.30 18.53 -8.43
C VAL A 50 -0.79 19.55 -8.76
N THR A 51 -0.62 20.33 -9.82
CA THR A 51 -1.63 21.32 -10.30
C THR A 51 -2.93 20.60 -10.66
N GLU A 52 -2.85 19.52 -11.43
CA GLU A 52 -4.01 18.74 -11.83
C GLU A 52 -4.77 18.18 -10.62
N LEU A 53 -4.04 17.63 -9.62
CA LEU A 53 -4.63 17.16 -8.37
C LEU A 53 -5.24 18.30 -7.54
N PHE A 54 -4.66 19.49 -7.61
CA PHE A 54 -5.18 20.67 -6.91
C PHE A 54 -6.48 21.16 -7.54
N ASP A 55 -6.54 21.19 -8.87
CA ASP A 55 -7.71 21.65 -9.63
C ASP A 55 -8.89 20.65 -9.56
N ASN A 56 -8.59 19.35 -9.35
CA ASN A 56 -9.58 18.28 -9.22
C ASN A 56 -9.76 17.85 -7.76
N PHE A 57 -10.24 18.76 -6.93
CA PHE A 57 -10.34 18.55 -5.48
C PHE A 57 -11.11 17.28 -5.09
N ILE A 58 -12.27 17.02 -5.69
CA ILE A 58 -13.10 15.85 -5.35
C ILE A 58 -12.37 14.54 -5.67
N ALA A 59 -11.79 14.44 -6.87
CA ALA A 59 -11.02 13.26 -7.28
C ALA A 59 -9.78 13.04 -6.40
N LYS A 60 -9.11 14.11 -6.00
CA LYS A 60 -7.98 14.06 -5.07
C LYS A 60 -8.40 13.55 -3.69
N GLU A 61 -9.48 14.06 -3.11
CA GLU A 61 -9.96 13.61 -1.79
C GLU A 61 -10.35 12.13 -1.80
N GLU A 62 -11.02 11.67 -2.87
CA GLU A 62 -11.35 10.26 -3.02
C GLU A 62 -10.09 9.40 -3.17
N LEU A 63 -9.11 9.84 -3.97
CA LEU A 63 -7.84 9.14 -4.09
C LEU A 63 -7.11 9.06 -2.73
N GLN A 64 -7.12 10.13 -1.93
CA GLN A 64 -6.54 10.13 -0.59
C GLN A 64 -7.26 9.18 0.37
N ARG A 65 -8.58 9.10 0.28
CA ARG A 65 -9.39 8.16 1.06
C ARG A 65 -8.99 6.71 0.72
N LEU A 66 -8.97 6.37 -0.57
CA LEU A 66 -8.59 5.05 -1.04
C LEU A 66 -7.15 4.68 -0.64
N LEU A 67 -6.21 5.61 -0.77
CA LEU A 67 -4.82 5.39 -0.36
C LEU A 67 -4.70 5.11 1.15
N SER A 68 -5.61 5.63 1.99
CA SER A 68 -5.58 5.35 3.43
C SER A 68 -5.93 3.91 3.79
N GLU A 69 -6.51 3.14 2.86
CA GLU A 69 -6.81 1.72 3.02
C GLU A 69 -5.60 0.81 2.74
N ILE A 70 -4.53 1.37 2.15
CA ILE A 70 -3.31 0.64 1.82
C ILE A 70 -2.42 0.50 3.05
N ASN A 71 -2.16 -0.73 3.45
CA ASN A 71 -1.20 -1.06 4.49
C ASN A 71 0.24 -0.90 3.99
N ASP A 72 1.22 -1.01 4.89
CA ASP A 72 2.64 -0.95 4.54
C ASP A 72 3.08 -2.24 3.81
N LEU A 73 2.80 -2.29 2.51
CA LEU A 73 3.10 -3.46 1.67
C LEU A 73 4.59 -3.81 1.65
N GLU A 74 5.50 -2.84 1.65
CA GLU A 74 6.94 -3.11 1.70
C GLU A 74 7.32 -3.89 2.96
N ARG A 75 6.75 -3.51 4.10
CA ARG A 75 6.99 -4.19 5.38
C ARG A 75 6.32 -5.56 5.41
N LEU A 76 5.11 -5.67 4.89
CA LEU A 76 4.40 -6.96 4.80
C LEU A 76 5.16 -7.93 3.88
N MET A 77 5.61 -7.48 2.71
CA MET A 77 6.42 -8.30 1.80
C MET A 77 7.75 -8.72 2.42
N THR A 78 8.40 -7.85 3.18
CA THR A 78 9.60 -8.21 3.94
C THR A 78 9.32 -9.38 4.88
N ARG A 79 8.18 -9.37 5.59
CA ARG A 79 7.78 -10.48 6.48
C ARG A 79 7.51 -11.77 5.70
N VAL A 80 6.90 -11.68 4.52
CA VAL A 80 6.69 -12.84 3.63
C VAL A 80 8.02 -13.46 3.24
N VAL A 81 8.98 -12.65 2.77
CA VAL A 81 10.31 -13.12 2.34
C VAL A 81 11.07 -13.81 3.48
N PHE A 82 10.95 -13.29 4.71
CA PHE A 82 11.59 -13.87 5.89
C PHE A 82 10.77 -14.97 6.59
N ASN A 83 9.66 -15.43 6.00
CA ASN A 83 8.76 -16.44 6.58
C ASN A 83 8.29 -16.12 8.01
N THR A 84 8.07 -14.84 8.32
CA THR A 84 7.58 -14.36 9.62
C THR A 84 6.14 -13.85 9.55
N THR A 85 5.49 -14.06 8.41
CA THR A 85 4.10 -13.65 8.13
C THR A 85 3.11 -14.51 8.90
N ASN A 86 2.05 -13.89 9.39
CA ASN A 86 0.90 -14.56 10.00
C ASN A 86 -0.38 -14.33 9.15
N GLY A 87 -1.50 -14.94 9.56
CA GLY A 87 -2.76 -14.81 8.83
C GLY A 87 -3.29 -13.38 8.77
N LYS A 88 -3.09 -12.58 9.80
CA LYS A 88 -3.49 -11.16 9.81
C LYS A 88 -2.67 -10.31 8.85
N ASP A 89 -1.37 -10.61 8.71
CA ASP A 89 -0.53 -9.98 7.70
C ASP A 89 -1.02 -10.30 6.28
N MET A 90 -1.43 -11.56 6.02
CA MET A 90 -2.00 -11.97 4.73
C MET A 90 -3.32 -11.24 4.44
N LYS A 91 -4.20 -11.10 5.42
CA LYS A 91 -5.44 -10.32 5.27
C LYS A 91 -5.17 -8.82 5.06
N ALA A 92 -4.12 -8.27 5.66
CA ALA A 92 -3.69 -6.89 5.40
C ALA A 92 -3.15 -6.69 3.97
N ILE A 93 -2.48 -7.70 3.40
CA ILE A 93 -2.08 -7.71 1.99
C ILE A 93 -3.33 -7.77 1.10
N GLU A 94 -4.25 -8.70 1.34
CA GLU A 94 -5.51 -8.82 0.61
C GLU A 94 -6.31 -7.50 0.60
N GLN A 95 -6.49 -6.89 1.77
CA GLN A 95 -7.16 -5.59 1.88
C GLN A 95 -6.49 -4.52 1.01
N SER A 96 -5.17 -4.45 1.06
CA SER A 96 -4.40 -3.48 0.29
C SER A 96 -4.52 -3.73 -1.22
N VAL A 97 -4.45 -4.99 -1.65
CA VAL A 97 -4.61 -5.39 -3.05
C VAL A 97 -6.01 -5.05 -3.54
N ASN A 98 -7.05 -5.34 -2.77
CA ASN A 98 -8.43 -5.02 -3.13
C ASN A 98 -8.66 -3.50 -3.28
N ALA A 99 -7.89 -2.65 -2.60
CA ALA A 99 -7.94 -1.20 -2.74
C ALA A 99 -7.26 -0.70 -4.05
N LEU A 100 -6.41 -1.51 -4.71
CA LEU A 100 -5.72 -1.08 -5.93
C LEU A 100 -6.67 -0.87 -7.11
N VAL A 101 -7.71 -1.70 -7.24
CA VAL A 101 -8.71 -1.59 -8.33
C VAL A 101 -9.42 -0.23 -8.30
N PRO A 102 -10.04 0.21 -7.19
CA PRO A 102 -10.66 1.52 -7.13
C PRO A 102 -9.64 2.67 -7.25
N ILE A 103 -8.39 2.50 -6.76
CA ILE A 103 -7.32 3.49 -6.96
C ILE A 103 -7.00 3.65 -8.43
N LYS A 104 -6.85 2.55 -9.18
CA LYS A 104 -6.59 2.59 -10.63
C LYS A 104 -7.72 3.29 -11.38
N LYS A 105 -8.98 3.00 -11.03
CA LYS A 105 -10.16 3.67 -11.61
C LYS A 105 -10.14 5.17 -11.32
N GLN A 106 -9.79 5.55 -10.10
CA GLN A 106 -9.72 6.97 -9.72
C GLN A 106 -8.59 7.69 -10.45
N LEU A 107 -7.43 7.03 -10.66
CA LEU A 107 -6.32 7.58 -11.43
C LEU A 107 -6.69 7.80 -12.90
N ALA A 108 -7.56 6.98 -13.48
CA ALA A 108 -8.03 7.12 -14.87
C ALA A 108 -8.83 8.41 -15.12
N GLU A 109 -9.30 9.11 -14.10
CA GLU A 109 -9.98 10.41 -14.22
C GLU A 109 -9.00 11.55 -14.56
N PHE A 110 -7.71 11.37 -14.28
CA PHE A 110 -6.68 12.34 -14.55
C PHE A 110 -6.10 12.18 -15.96
N ARG A 111 -5.61 13.26 -16.52
CA ARG A 111 -5.11 13.33 -17.91
C ARG A 111 -3.63 13.64 -18.01
N GLY A 112 -3.04 14.19 -16.96
CA GLY A 112 -1.62 14.55 -16.92
C GLY A 112 -0.71 13.32 -17.06
N ALA A 113 0.40 13.49 -17.77
CA ALA A 113 1.29 12.39 -18.14
C ALA A 113 1.79 11.57 -16.94
N GLU A 114 2.12 12.22 -15.82
CA GLU A 114 2.61 11.55 -14.61
C GLU A 114 1.54 10.68 -13.96
N LEU A 115 0.31 11.21 -13.81
CA LEU A 115 -0.80 10.47 -13.21
C LEU A 115 -1.27 9.34 -14.13
N LYS A 116 -1.25 9.58 -15.44
CA LYS A 116 -1.52 8.57 -16.45
C LYS A 116 -0.49 7.44 -16.42
N ALA A 117 0.80 7.77 -16.31
CA ALA A 117 1.84 6.77 -16.15
C ALA A 117 1.67 5.97 -14.84
N CYS A 118 1.23 6.59 -13.75
CA CYS A 118 0.89 5.86 -12.52
C CYS A 118 -0.27 4.89 -12.76
N GLU A 119 -1.33 5.30 -13.46
CA GLU A 119 -2.47 4.44 -13.78
C GLU A 119 -2.06 3.25 -14.66
N GLU A 120 -1.32 3.51 -15.73
CA GLU A 120 -0.88 2.48 -16.68
C GLU A 120 0.07 1.46 -16.06
N ASN A 121 0.97 1.89 -15.18
CA ASN A 121 1.94 1.02 -14.51
C ASN A 121 1.40 0.35 -13.23
N LEU A 122 0.20 0.70 -12.78
CA LEU A 122 -0.39 0.08 -11.59
C LEU A 122 -0.98 -1.28 -11.95
N ASP A 123 -0.32 -2.34 -11.48
CA ASP A 123 -0.89 -3.69 -11.48
C ASP A 123 -1.84 -3.84 -10.29
N THR A 124 -3.05 -4.31 -10.54
CA THR A 124 -4.08 -4.46 -9.51
C THR A 124 -3.96 -5.75 -8.71
N LEU A 125 -3.14 -6.70 -9.14
CA LEU A 125 -2.83 -7.96 -8.44
C LEU A 125 -4.09 -8.72 -7.98
N GLU A 126 -5.16 -8.69 -8.78
CA GLU A 126 -6.46 -9.29 -8.43
C GLU A 126 -6.35 -10.80 -8.18
N ASP A 127 -5.50 -11.49 -8.94
CA ASP A 127 -5.17 -12.91 -8.76
C ASP A 127 -4.59 -13.21 -7.38
N ILE A 128 -3.70 -12.36 -6.88
CA ILE A 128 -3.12 -12.48 -5.53
C ILE A 128 -4.17 -12.24 -4.45
N GLY A 129 -5.00 -11.21 -4.63
CA GLY A 129 -6.11 -10.91 -3.73
C GLY A 129 -7.09 -12.10 -3.63
N GLU A 130 -7.49 -12.64 -4.77
CA GLU A 130 -8.39 -13.80 -4.84
C GLU A 130 -7.74 -15.05 -4.23
N TYR A 131 -6.47 -15.30 -4.50
CA TYR A 131 -5.75 -16.43 -3.92
C TYR A 131 -5.72 -16.37 -2.40
N ILE A 132 -5.39 -15.21 -1.82
CA ILE A 132 -5.36 -15.03 -0.36
C ILE A 132 -6.77 -15.16 0.22
N SER A 133 -7.77 -14.57 -0.43
CA SER A 133 -9.18 -14.65 -0.03
C SER A 133 -9.67 -16.09 0.03
N ASN A 134 -9.30 -16.91 -0.94
CA ASN A 134 -9.69 -18.31 -0.99
C ASN A 134 -8.92 -19.18 0.02
N ALA A 135 -7.68 -18.81 0.35
CA ALA A 135 -6.80 -19.60 1.21
C ALA A 135 -7.01 -19.34 2.70
N ILE A 136 -7.17 -18.07 3.09
CA ILE A 136 -7.11 -17.63 4.49
C ILE A 136 -8.53 -17.33 5.02
N VAL A 137 -8.85 -17.77 6.22
CA VAL A 137 -10.11 -17.45 6.90
C VAL A 137 -10.23 -15.93 7.13
N ASP A 138 -11.45 -15.42 7.26
CA ASP A 138 -11.69 -13.98 7.34
C ASP A 138 -11.16 -13.34 8.63
N ASP A 139 -11.18 -14.06 9.74
CA ASP A 139 -10.56 -13.68 11.01
C ASP A 139 -9.55 -14.74 11.44
N PRO A 140 -8.31 -14.69 10.89
CA PRO A 140 -7.31 -15.69 11.20
C PRO A 140 -6.76 -15.52 12.62
N PRO A 141 -6.35 -16.61 13.28
CA PRO A 141 -5.71 -16.56 14.57
C PRO A 141 -4.40 -15.75 14.50
N PHE A 142 -3.99 -15.21 15.63
CA PHE A 142 -2.77 -14.40 15.69
C PHE A 142 -1.50 -15.23 15.44
N SER A 143 -1.48 -16.47 15.92
CA SER A 143 -0.34 -17.37 15.79
C SER A 143 -0.65 -18.54 14.85
N VAL A 144 0.29 -18.85 13.97
CA VAL A 144 0.23 -20.05 13.11
C VAL A 144 0.08 -21.34 13.95
N ARG A 145 0.60 -21.33 15.19
CA ARG A 145 0.55 -22.50 16.11
C ARG A 145 -0.86 -22.81 16.61
N GLU A 146 -1.77 -21.84 16.57
CA GLU A 146 -3.17 -22.04 17.00
C GLU A 146 -3.96 -22.90 15.99
N GLY A 147 -3.48 -23.02 14.76
CA GLY A 147 -4.19 -23.74 13.69
C GLY A 147 -5.38 -22.94 13.12
N GLY A 148 -6.15 -23.55 12.24
CA GLY A 148 -7.41 -22.96 11.74
C GLY A 148 -7.26 -21.74 10.81
N MET A 149 -6.06 -21.44 10.33
CA MET A 149 -5.78 -20.28 9.47
C MET A 149 -6.25 -20.50 8.03
N ILE A 150 -6.08 -21.70 7.51
CA ILE A 150 -6.43 -22.04 6.12
C ILE A 150 -7.91 -22.39 6.04
N LYS A 151 -8.61 -21.90 5.03
CA LYS A 151 -10.01 -22.25 4.77
C LYS A 151 -10.17 -23.74 4.48
N LYS A 152 -11.28 -24.31 4.94
CA LYS A 152 -11.64 -25.71 4.63
C LYS A 152 -11.90 -25.85 3.12
N GLY A 153 -11.36 -26.90 2.52
CA GLY A 153 -11.45 -27.13 1.08
C GLY A 153 -10.38 -26.45 0.23
N PHE A 154 -9.47 -25.66 0.84
CA PHE A 154 -8.38 -25.03 0.10
C PHE A 154 -7.20 -25.97 -0.12
N SER A 155 -6.88 -26.81 0.87
CA SER A 155 -5.80 -27.82 0.81
C SER A 155 -6.30 -29.15 1.34
N GLU A 156 -6.31 -30.19 0.50
CA GLU A 156 -6.70 -31.56 0.87
C GLU A 156 -5.85 -32.07 2.03
N GLU A 157 -4.52 -31.84 1.98
CA GLU A 157 -3.60 -32.24 3.02
C GLU A 157 -3.92 -31.60 4.39
N ALA A 158 -4.26 -30.30 4.37
CA ALA A 158 -4.66 -29.60 5.60
C ALA A 158 -5.99 -30.12 6.16
N ASP A 159 -6.92 -30.48 5.29
CA ASP A 159 -8.22 -31.01 5.69
C ASP A 159 -8.12 -32.43 6.20
N GLU A 160 -7.27 -33.28 5.60
CA GLU A 160 -6.95 -34.62 6.10
C GLU A 160 -6.33 -34.57 7.51
N LEU A 161 -5.33 -33.69 7.71
CA LEU A 161 -4.72 -33.52 9.05
C LEU A 161 -5.72 -33.07 10.10
N ARG A 162 -6.66 -32.18 9.75
CA ARG A 162 -7.74 -31.76 10.67
C ARG A 162 -8.66 -32.92 11.04
N SER A 163 -9.03 -33.75 10.03
CA SER A 163 -9.92 -34.89 10.28
C SER A 163 -9.28 -35.96 11.15
N MET A 164 -7.95 -36.01 11.24
CA MET A 164 -7.21 -36.91 12.13
C MET A 164 -7.10 -36.38 13.56
N MET A 165 -7.37 -35.08 13.79
CA MET A 165 -7.28 -34.43 15.09
C MET A 165 -8.65 -34.27 15.80
N GLU A 166 -9.74 -34.46 15.07
CA GLU A 166 -11.11 -34.50 15.58
C GLU A 166 -11.47 -35.93 16.01
#